data_91adbb67404905bac3da66adc27409b5
#
_entry.id   91adbb67404905bac3da66adc27409b5
#
_cell.length_a   1.000
_cell.length_b   1.000
_cell.length_c   1.000
_cell.angle_alpha   90.00
_cell.angle_beta   90.00
_cell.angle_gamma   90.00
#
_symmetry.space_group_name_H-M   'P 1'
#
loop_
_entity.id
_entity.type
_entity.pdbx_description
1 polymer ?
#
loop_
_entity_poly.entity_id
_entity_poly.type
_entity_poly.pdbx_seq_one_letter_code
_entity_poly.pdbx_strand_id
1 'polypeptide(L)'
;MASTPDRRHERWANLRHSIVGTLLAAPPPRGALRGALEALATKTWTHPITGGPVRFAFSTLERWLHVARRAGHADTVNALRRRVRKDAGTRRAVASTVVAALVVQHREHPSWSYQLHADNLGALAELDAALGRVPSYSTVRRVMKERGLVRQKQRRHGARPTDTRSRDRFESRETRSYESAYVHGLWHLDYHTAHRVRVLLPNGAWVAPKVLGILDDRSRLCCHAQWYLAESAENLVHALCQAIQKRGLCRSLLSDNGGPMIATETREGLARLGVVHDTTLPACPEQNGKQESFWGSVEGRLLAMLENVPDLTLDALNHATQAWVEVEYNRAVHSEIGEPPAERFLRGPSVGRASPSAEELRRAFRVEERRTQRRSDGTVSIAGVRFEVPSRYRHLERLAVRYATWDLGRVHLVDARTGTLLAPLYPLDRAKNADGLRRVLGPVASVPPDDVTPTKPPRRAEMAPLLRQLIAAYDRTGLPPAYLPKRDEPPADPDDSDDTQPEDP
;
A
#
# COMPACT_ATOMS: atom_id res chain seq x y z
N MET A 1 -35.28 -29.75 9.01
CA MET A 1 -34.59 -29.60 10.30
C MET A 1 -34.82 -28.16 10.79
N ALA A 2 -35.47 -27.94 11.96
CA ALA A 2 -35.74 -26.62 12.49
C ALA A 2 -34.44 -25.86 12.80
N SER A 3 -34.40 -24.59 12.43
CA SER A 3 -33.21 -23.74 12.56
C SER A 3 -32.76 -23.61 14.03
N THR A 4 -31.46 -23.49 14.24
CA THR A 4 -30.80 -23.38 15.56
C THR A 4 -31.40 -22.30 16.53
N PRO A 5 -31.99 -21.17 16.06
CA PRO A 5 -32.66 -20.19 16.90
C PRO A 5 -33.94 -20.71 17.54
N ASP A 6 -34.66 -21.58 16.90
CA ASP A 6 -35.97 -22.08 17.36
C ASP A 6 -35.82 -22.96 18.61
N ARG A 7 -34.81 -23.86 18.63
CA ARG A 7 -34.48 -24.69 19.79
C ARG A 7 -34.03 -23.88 21.02
N ARG A 8 -33.38 -22.73 20.82
CA ARG A 8 -32.99 -21.83 21.93
C ARG A 8 -34.19 -21.18 22.59
N HIS A 9 -35.16 -20.69 21.82
CA HIS A 9 -36.36 -20.06 22.35
C HIS A 9 -37.24 -21.05 23.03
N GLU A 10 -37.31 -22.27 22.56
CA GLU A 10 -38.04 -23.38 23.16
C GLU A 10 -37.46 -23.79 24.53
N ARG A 11 -36.14 -23.97 24.63
CA ARG A 11 -35.48 -24.25 25.93
C ARG A 11 -35.77 -23.16 26.99
N TRP A 12 -35.77 -21.90 26.58
CA TRP A 12 -36.13 -20.80 27.47
C TRP A 12 -37.60 -20.81 27.83
N ALA A 13 -38.52 -21.15 26.94
CA ALA A 13 -39.93 -21.28 27.23
C ALA A 13 -40.19 -22.40 28.23
N ASN A 14 -39.54 -23.54 28.04
CA ASN A 14 -39.64 -24.68 28.97
C ASN A 14 -39.11 -24.35 30.38
N LEU A 15 -37.96 -23.66 30.48
CA LEU A 15 -37.47 -23.19 31.80
C LEU A 15 -38.43 -22.22 32.45
N ARG A 16 -38.97 -21.25 31.73
CA ARG A 16 -39.95 -20.29 32.28
C ARG A 16 -41.20 -21.01 32.75
N HIS A 17 -41.68 -21.97 31.97
CA HIS A 17 -42.84 -22.78 32.33
C HIS A 17 -42.56 -23.64 33.57
N SER A 18 -41.41 -24.30 33.68
CA SER A 18 -41.05 -25.09 34.86
C SER A 18 -40.96 -24.27 36.13
N ILE A 19 -40.53 -23.00 36.04
CA ILE A 19 -40.46 -22.10 37.21
C ILE A 19 -41.84 -21.66 37.67
N VAL A 20 -42.69 -21.18 36.76
CA VAL A 20 -44.01 -20.63 37.12
C VAL A 20 -45.13 -21.68 37.10
N GLY A 21 -44.87 -22.84 36.53
CA GLY A 21 -45.85 -23.93 36.38
C GLY A 21 -46.35 -24.46 37.71
N THR A 22 -45.52 -24.48 38.75
CA THR A 22 -45.92 -24.88 40.11
C THR A 22 -47.01 -23.97 40.67
N LEU A 23 -46.93 -22.65 40.36
CA LEU A 23 -47.96 -21.66 40.81
C LEU A 23 -49.21 -21.67 39.92
N LEU A 24 -49.11 -22.29 38.73
CA LEU A 24 -50.27 -22.50 37.87
C LEU A 24 -51.05 -23.76 38.26
N ALA A 25 -50.31 -24.85 38.58
CA ALA A 25 -50.93 -26.12 38.98
C ALA A 25 -51.56 -26.08 40.39
N ALA A 26 -50.90 -25.39 41.33
CA ALA A 26 -51.39 -25.22 42.71
C ALA A 26 -51.33 -23.71 43.07
N PRO A 27 -52.35 -22.93 42.72
CA PRO A 27 -52.37 -21.51 43.03
C PRO A 27 -52.36 -21.26 44.55
N PRO A 28 -51.48 -20.37 45.04
CA PRO A 28 -51.41 -20.05 46.45
C PRO A 28 -52.70 -19.35 46.92
N PRO A 29 -53.05 -19.43 48.21
CA PRO A 29 -54.21 -18.73 48.79
C PRO A 29 -54.22 -17.23 48.55
N ARG A 30 -55.40 -16.58 48.62
CA ARG A 30 -55.50 -15.13 48.45
C ARG A 30 -54.54 -14.41 49.40
N GLY A 31 -53.68 -13.51 48.85
CA GLY A 31 -52.68 -12.76 49.59
C GLY A 31 -51.29 -13.41 49.68
N ALA A 32 -51.15 -14.72 49.48
CA ALA A 32 -49.84 -15.43 49.58
C ALA A 32 -49.02 -15.47 48.31
N LEU A 33 -49.53 -14.95 47.16
CA LEU A 33 -48.84 -14.98 45.87
C LEU A 33 -47.53 -14.24 45.90
N ARG A 34 -47.45 -13.11 46.57
CA ARG A 34 -46.24 -12.32 46.69
C ARG A 34 -45.11 -13.11 47.35
N GLY A 35 -45.40 -13.70 48.53
CA GLY A 35 -44.41 -14.51 49.24
C GLY A 35 -43.95 -15.75 48.42
N ALA A 36 -44.87 -16.38 47.68
CA ALA A 36 -44.52 -17.50 46.79
C ALA A 36 -43.59 -17.09 45.63
N LEU A 37 -43.80 -15.90 45.05
CA LEU A 37 -42.90 -15.37 44.00
C LEU A 37 -41.54 -14.92 44.56
N GLU A 38 -41.51 -14.35 45.77
CA GLU A 38 -40.27 -14.00 46.47
C GLU A 38 -39.46 -15.26 46.79
N ALA A 39 -40.10 -16.33 47.26
CA ALA A 39 -39.45 -17.62 47.45
C ALA A 39 -38.87 -18.24 46.17
N LEU A 40 -39.54 -18.06 45.03
CA LEU A 40 -38.99 -18.49 43.73
C LEU A 40 -37.82 -17.60 43.26
N ALA A 41 -37.79 -16.31 43.59
CA ALA A 41 -36.73 -15.40 43.23
C ALA A 41 -35.42 -15.67 43.99
N THR A 42 -35.50 -16.26 45.22
CA THR A 42 -34.29 -16.67 45.96
C THR A 42 -33.67 -17.96 45.43
N LYS A 43 -34.41 -18.79 44.69
CA LYS A 43 -33.90 -20.02 44.11
C LYS A 43 -32.94 -19.80 42.97
N THR A 44 -31.93 -20.66 42.87
CA THR A 44 -31.00 -20.71 41.76
C THR A 44 -31.46 -21.76 40.75
N TRP A 45 -31.48 -21.39 39.49
CA TRP A 45 -31.94 -22.21 38.38
C TRP A 45 -30.79 -22.49 37.43
N THR A 46 -30.87 -23.52 36.61
CA THR A 46 -29.88 -23.81 35.59
C THR A 46 -30.20 -23.05 34.30
N HIS A 47 -29.24 -22.26 33.82
CA HIS A 47 -29.40 -21.54 32.56
C HIS A 47 -29.56 -22.52 31.39
N PRO A 48 -30.63 -22.42 30.56
CA PRO A 48 -30.98 -23.46 29.60
C PRO A 48 -30.05 -23.63 28.42
N ILE A 49 -29.08 -22.70 28.26
CA ILE A 49 -28.13 -22.72 27.15
C ILE A 49 -26.69 -22.94 27.66
N THR A 50 -26.29 -22.24 28.72
CA THR A 50 -24.88 -22.28 29.21
C THR A 50 -24.68 -23.28 30.34
N GLY A 51 -25.76 -23.80 30.94
CA GLY A 51 -25.71 -24.73 32.08
C GLY A 51 -25.33 -24.08 33.44
N GLY A 52 -24.95 -22.79 33.44
CA GLY A 52 -24.53 -22.08 34.63
C GLY A 52 -25.72 -21.68 35.55
N PRO A 53 -25.46 -21.27 36.80
CA PRO A 53 -26.48 -20.84 37.74
C PRO A 53 -27.06 -19.48 37.32
N VAL A 54 -28.40 -19.30 37.44
CA VAL A 54 -29.11 -18.05 37.16
C VAL A 54 -30.21 -17.83 38.18
N ARG A 55 -30.42 -16.57 38.60
CA ARG A 55 -31.54 -16.12 39.43
C ARG A 55 -32.38 -15.12 38.66
N PHE A 56 -33.67 -15.09 38.97
CA PHE A 56 -34.60 -14.17 38.30
C PHE A 56 -35.23 -13.23 39.34
N ALA A 57 -35.33 -11.95 38.98
CA ALA A 57 -35.99 -10.96 39.82
C ALA A 57 -37.48 -11.24 39.95
N PHE A 58 -38.06 -10.87 41.07
CA PHE A 58 -39.49 -10.96 41.38
C PHE A 58 -40.38 -10.47 40.21
N SER A 59 -40.11 -9.27 39.72
CA SER A 59 -40.88 -8.68 38.60
C SER A 59 -40.82 -9.49 37.30
N THR A 60 -39.73 -10.24 37.08
CA THR A 60 -39.61 -11.13 35.94
C THR A 60 -40.49 -12.37 36.09
N LEU A 61 -40.48 -12.96 37.26
CA LEU A 61 -41.31 -14.13 37.58
C LEU A 61 -42.80 -13.79 37.56
N GLU A 62 -43.17 -12.65 38.16
CA GLU A 62 -44.52 -12.12 38.13
C GLU A 62 -45.02 -11.93 36.69
N ARG A 63 -44.21 -11.29 35.84
CA ARG A 63 -44.56 -11.10 34.45
C ARG A 63 -44.76 -12.45 33.73
N TRP A 64 -43.90 -13.44 33.96
CA TRP A 64 -44.07 -14.75 33.36
C TRP A 64 -45.35 -15.45 33.84
N LEU A 65 -45.68 -15.35 35.12
CA LEU A 65 -46.89 -15.91 35.66
C LEU A 65 -48.14 -15.24 35.04
N HIS A 66 -48.16 -13.92 34.91
CA HIS A 66 -49.25 -13.19 34.26
C HIS A 66 -49.41 -13.58 32.77
N VAL A 67 -48.31 -13.71 32.04
CA VAL A 67 -48.34 -14.17 30.63
C VAL A 67 -48.91 -15.59 30.55
N ALA A 68 -48.46 -16.48 31.42
CA ALA A 68 -48.92 -17.86 31.45
C ALA A 68 -50.42 -18.00 31.83
N ARG A 69 -50.89 -17.23 32.85
CA ARG A 69 -52.32 -17.18 33.21
C ARG A 69 -53.24 -16.67 32.10
N ARG A 70 -52.79 -15.65 31.35
CA ARG A 70 -53.56 -15.13 30.22
C ARG A 70 -53.68 -16.11 29.05
N ALA A 71 -52.75 -17.02 28.89
CA ALA A 71 -52.74 -18.00 27.82
C ALA A 71 -53.74 -19.16 28.05
N GLY A 72 -54.25 -19.33 29.27
CA GLY A 72 -55.13 -20.47 29.63
C GLY A 72 -54.36 -21.81 29.59
N HIS A 73 -55.09 -22.92 29.73
CA HIS A 73 -54.44 -24.26 29.79
C HIS A 73 -53.94 -24.81 28.45
N ALA A 74 -54.29 -24.19 27.30
CA ALA A 74 -54.09 -24.81 26.01
C ALA A 74 -52.64 -24.75 25.47
N ASP A 75 -51.85 -23.68 25.74
CA ASP A 75 -50.47 -23.57 25.27
C ASP A 75 -49.62 -22.57 26.07
N THR A 76 -49.43 -22.86 27.34
CA THR A 76 -48.69 -21.99 28.28
C THR A 76 -47.22 -21.89 27.92
N VAL A 77 -46.61 -22.96 27.39
CA VAL A 77 -45.19 -22.97 26.98
C VAL A 77 -44.94 -22.03 25.80
N ASN A 78 -45.81 -22.07 24.81
CA ASN A 78 -45.70 -21.23 23.64
C ASN A 78 -45.93 -19.73 23.97
N ALA A 79 -46.84 -19.45 24.91
CA ALA A 79 -47.06 -18.10 25.41
C ALA A 79 -45.82 -17.51 26.12
N LEU A 80 -45.03 -18.35 26.80
CA LEU A 80 -43.78 -18.00 27.44
C LEU A 80 -42.58 -17.97 26.46
N ARG A 81 -42.78 -18.39 25.21
CA ARG A 81 -41.78 -18.32 24.18
C ARG A 81 -41.47 -16.86 23.83
N ARG A 82 -40.20 -16.55 23.57
CA ARG A 82 -39.81 -15.20 23.10
C ARG A 82 -40.49 -14.95 21.76
N ARG A 83 -41.36 -13.95 21.69
CA ARG A 83 -41.88 -13.50 20.40
C ARG A 83 -40.78 -12.94 19.55
N VAL A 84 -40.52 -13.58 18.45
CA VAL A 84 -39.65 -13.04 17.41
C VAL A 84 -40.38 -11.87 16.76
N ARG A 85 -39.76 -10.72 16.63
CA ARG A 85 -40.38 -9.58 15.93
C ARG A 85 -40.80 -10.01 14.51
N LYS A 86 -41.95 -9.51 14.05
CA LYS A 86 -42.47 -9.81 12.68
C LYS A 86 -41.49 -9.44 11.56
N ASP A 87 -40.60 -8.50 11.86
CA ASP A 87 -39.55 -8.01 10.96
C ASP A 87 -38.17 -8.69 11.20
N ALA A 88 -38.11 -9.72 12.06
CA ALA A 88 -36.88 -10.48 12.26
C ALA A 88 -36.54 -11.25 10.98
N GLY A 89 -35.41 -10.89 10.39
CA GLY A 89 -34.98 -11.42 9.08
C GLY A 89 -35.26 -10.51 7.89
N THR A 90 -36.18 -9.55 8.02
CA THR A 90 -36.37 -8.48 7.03
C THR A 90 -35.48 -7.29 7.38
N ARG A 91 -34.50 -7.00 6.53
CA ARG A 91 -33.59 -5.89 6.75
C ARG A 91 -34.11 -4.65 6.04
N ARG A 92 -34.90 -3.85 6.74
CA ARG A 92 -35.32 -2.53 6.24
C ARG A 92 -34.13 -1.56 6.02
N ALA A 93 -32.97 -1.85 6.62
CA ALA A 93 -31.78 -1.00 6.56
C ALA A 93 -30.90 -1.20 5.31
N VAL A 94 -31.17 -2.21 4.48
CA VAL A 94 -30.37 -2.51 3.28
C VAL A 94 -31.29 -2.75 2.10
N ALA A 95 -31.23 -1.85 1.11
CA ALA A 95 -31.99 -2.00 -0.11
C ALA A 95 -31.60 -3.26 -0.87
N SER A 96 -32.54 -3.88 -1.58
CA SER A 96 -32.28 -5.06 -2.41
C SER A 96 -31.26 -4.76 -3.53
N THR A 97 -31.28 -3.55 -4.08
CA THR A 97 -30.33 -3.03 -5.07
C THR A 97 -28.89 -3.07 -4.55
N VAL A 98 -28.66 -2.58 -3.32
CA VAL A 98 -27.34 -2.62 -2.66
C VAL A 98 -26.86 -4.04 -2.46
N VAL A 99 -27.76 -4.95 -2.06
CA VAL A 99 -27.41 -6.36 -1.88
C VAL A 99 -27.08 -7.03 -3.21
N ALA A 100 -27.82 -6.74 -4.27
CA ALA A 100 -27.55 -7.26 -5.61
C ALA A 100 -26.19 -6.78 -6.12
N ALA A 101 -25.92 -5.48 -6.00
CA ALA A 101 -24.61 -4.90 -6.37
C ALA A 101 -23.45 -5.54 -5.58
N LEU A 102 -23.63 -5.77 -4.26
CA LEU A 102 -22.63 -6.43 -3.42
C LEU A 102 -22.34 -7.87 -3.86
N VAL A 103 -23.36 -8.61 -4.28
CA VAL A 103 -23.20 -9.99 -4.80
C VAL A 103 -22.44 -9.99 -6.12
N VAL A 104 -22.77 -9.08 -7.04
CA VAL A 104 -22.07 -8.93 -8.33
C VAL A 104 -20.62 -8.57 -8.09
N GLN A 105 -20.36 -7.55 -7.29
CA GLN A 105 -19.02 -7.09 -6.95
C GLN A 105 -18.16 -8.18 -6.27
N HIS A 106 -18.75 -9.00 -5.39
CA HIS A 106 -18.03 -10.12 -4.77
C HIS A 106 -17.72 -11.23 -5.78
N ARG A 107 -18.59 -11.47 -6.76
CA ARG A 107 -18.33 -12.47 -7.82
C ARG A 107 -17.19 -12.03 -8.73
N GLU A 108 -17.11 -10.74 -9.03
CA GLU A 108 -16.07 -10.15 -9.87
C GLU A 108 -14.74 -10.03 -9.13
N HIS A 109 -14.79 -9.74 -7.82
CA HIS A 109 -13.64 -9.49 -6.98
C HIS A 109 -13.65 -10.31 -5.68
N PRO A 110 -13.56 -11.64 -5.75
CA PRO A 110 -13.67 -12.50 -4.56
C PRO A 110 -12.49 -12.37 -3.58
N SER A 111 -11.39 -11.77 -4.02
CA SER A 111 -10.18 -11.54 -3.22
C SER A 111 -10.28 -10.33 -2.29
N TRP A 112 -11.22 -9.40 -2.55
CA TRP A 112 -11.35 -8.15 -1.81
C TRP A 112 -11.70 -8.36 -0.34
N SER A 113 -11.18 -7.48 0.50
CA SER A 113 -11.58 -7.42 1.91
C SER A 113 -13.01 -6.91 2.05
N TYR A 114 -13.68 -7.21 3.17
CA TYR A 114 -15.01 -6.68 3.46
C TYR A 114 -15.04 -5.14 3.47
N GLN A 115 -13.92 -4.52 3.92
CA GLN A 115 -13.80 -3.06 3.90
C GLN A 115 -13.72 -2.53 2.47
N LEU A 116 -12.90 -3.16 1.63
CA LEU A 116 -12.78 -2.74 0.23
C LEU A 116 -14.09 -2.88 -0.54
N HIS A 117 -14.87 -3.94 -0.27
CA HIS A 117 -16.22 -4.07 -0.80
C HIS A 117 -17.15 -2.93 -0.34
N ALA A 118 -17.11 -2.57 0.93
CA ALA A 118 -17.94 -1.49 1.47
C ALA A 118 -17.58 -0.13 0.88
N ASP A 119 -16.29 0.16 0.74
CA ASP A 119 -15.79 1.44 0.22
C ASP A 119 -16.11 1.59 -1.27
N ASN A 120 -15.90 0.53 -2.08
CA ASN A 120 -16.27 0.55 -3.50
C ASN A 120 -17.78 0.63 -3.71
N LEU A 121 -18.57 0.02 -2.82
CA LEU A 121 -20.04 0.16 -2.87
C LEU A 121 -20.45 1.60 -2.57
N GLY A 122 -19.76 2.28 -1.64
CA GLY A 122 -19.94 3.72 -1.38
C GLY A 122 -19.64 4.55 -2.62
N ALA A 123 -18.47 4.32 -3.24
CA ALA A 123 -18.06 4.99 -4.46
C ALA A 123 -19.03 4.75 -5.64
N LEU A 124 -19.57 3.54 -5.74
CA LEU A 124 -20.58 3.21 -6.76
C LEU A 124 -21.88 3.99 -6.53
N ALA A 125 -22.32 4.14 -5.28
CA ALA A 125 -23.55 4.87 -4.94
C ALA A 125 -23.46 6.38 -5.21
N GLU A 126 -22.25 6.95 -5.17
CA GLU A 126 -22.02 8.34 -5.58
C GLU A 126 -22.12 8.53 -7.10
N LEU A 127 -21.82 7.47 -7.88
CA LEU A 127 -21.93 7.47 -9.34
C LEU A 127 -23.33 7.10 -9.82
N ASP A 128 -24.06 6.27 -9.05
CA ASP A 128 -25.41 5.78 -9.39
C ASP A 128 -26.37 5.98 -8.22
N ALA A 129 -27.13 7.05 -8.29
CA ALA A 129 -28.14 7.39 -7.28
C ALA A 129 -29.26 6.32 -7.14
N ALA A 130 -29.48 5.47 -8.17
CA ALA A 130 -30.47 4.39 -8.13
C ALA A 130 -30.07 3.27 -7.15
N LEU A 131 -28.81 3.17 -6.81
CA LEU A 131 -28.32 2.21 -5.80
C LEU A 131 -28.88 2.53 -4.40
N GLY A 132 -29.12 3.81 -4.13
CA GLY A 132 -29.60 4.28 -2.85
C GLY A 132 -28.52 4.37 -1.76
N ARG A 133 -28.96 4.54 -0.51
CA ARG A 133 -28.04 4.71 0.60
C ARG A 133 -27.28 3.43 0.94
N VAL A 134 -25.96 3.47 0.90
CA VAL A 134 -25.11 2.37 1.33
C VAL A 134 -25.05 2.29 2.86
N PRO A 135 -25.23 1.11 3.46
CA PRO A 135 -25.19 0.93 4.90
C PRO A 135 -23.73 0.99 5.42
N SER A 136 -23.57 1.14 6.75
CA SER A 136 -22.25 1.13 7.38
C SER A 136 -21.47 -0.16 7.13
N TYR A 137 -20.13 -0.08 7.17
CA TYR A 137 -19.22 -1.23 7.04
C TYR A 137 -19.63 -2.45 7.87
N SER A 138 -20.02 -2.24 9.14
CA SER A 138 -20.46 -3.33 10.03
C SER A 138 -21.69 -4.06 9.49
N THR A 139 -22.59 -3.35 8.84
CA THR A 139 -23.78 -3.91 8.20
C THR A 139 -23.41 -4.64 6.92
N VAL A 140 -22.56 -4.06 6.05
CA VAL A 140 -22.05 -4.72 4.82
C VAL A 140 -21.37 -6.04 5.20
N ARG A 141 -20.43 -6.01 6.15
CA ARG A 141 -19.70 -7.20 6.62
C ARG A 141 -20.66 -8.29 7.14
N ARG A 142 -21.72 -7.90 7.86
CA ARG A 142 -22.72 -8.85 8.35
C ARG A 142 -23.52 -9.46 7.21
N VAL A 143 -23.95 -8.64 6.24
CA VAL A 143 -24.68 -9.13 5.04
C VAL A 143 -23.82 -10.12 4.26
N MET A 144 -22.56 -9.80 4.04
CA MET A 144 -21.63 -10.68 3.32
C MET A 144 -21.47 -12.03 4.04
N LYS A 145 -21.22 -12.01 5.36
CA LYS A 145 -21.08 -13.24 6.16
C LYS A 145 -22.35 -14.10 6.12
N GLU A 146 -23.53 -13.52 6.25
CA GLU A 146 -24.80 -14.26 6.26
C GLU A 146 -25.10 -14.89 4.90
N ARG A 147 -24.64 -14.27 3.81
CA ARG A 147 -24.78 -14.79 2.45
C ARG A 147 -23.64 -15.71 2.01
N GLY A 148 -22.68 -15.99 2.88
CA GLY A 148 -21.52 -16.82 2.54
C GLY A 148 -20.55 -16.14 1.56
N LEU A 149 -20.62 -14.83 1.38
CA LEU A 149 -19.70 -14.06 0.56
C LEU A 149 -18.38 -13.87 1.33
N VAL A 150 -17.57 -14.92 1.36
CA VAL A 150 -16.33 -14.96 2.13
C VAL A 150 -15.17 -14.60 1.22
N ARG A 151 -14.24 -13.77 1.75
CA ARG A 151 -13.01 -13.45 1.05
C ARG A 151 -12.26 -14.72 0.66
N GLN A 152 -12.03 -14.92 -0.62
CA GLN A 152 -11.17 -15.99 -1.13
C GLN A 152 -9.72 -15.50 -1.05
N LYS A 153 -8.96 -16.03 -0.10
CA LYS A 153 -7.51 -15.80 -0.08
C LYS A 153 -6.92 -16.54 -1.28
N GLN A 154 -6.38 -15.82 -2.24
CA GLN A 154 -5.59 -16.45 -3.30
C GLN A 154 -4.43 -17.18 -2.63
N ARG A 155 -4.25 -18.47 -2.94
CA ARG A 155 -3.11 -19.24 -2.45
C ARG A 155 -1.83 -18.57 -2.96
N ARG A 156 -0.94 -18.18 -2.05
CA ARG A 156 0.43 -17.80 -2.41
C ARG A 156 1.06 -19.03 -3.06
N HIS A 157 1.29 -19.00 -4.36
CA HIS A 157 2.15 -19.97 -5.01
C HIS A 157 3.55 -19.83 -4.37
N GLY A 158 4.02 -20.89 -3.72
CA GLY A 158 5.34 -20.90 -3.09
C GLY A 158 5.42 -20.44 -1.63
N ALA A 159 4.31 -20.31 -0.90
CA ALA A 159 4.36 -20.22 0.57
C ALA A 159 4.95 -21.54 1.09
N ARG A 160 6.26 -21.54 1.36
CA ARG A 160 6.89 -22.59 2.16
C ARG A 160 6.11 -22.69 3.48
N PRO A 161 5.92 -23.91 4.04
CA PRO A 161 5.39 -24.04 5.39
C PRO A 161 6.20 -23.09 6.29
N THR A 162 5.50 -22.31 7.10
CA THR A 162 6.14 -21.42 8.08
C THR A 162 7.13 -22.25 8.87
N ASP A 163 8.39 -22.04 8.59
CA ASP A 163 9.48 -22.78 9.15
C ASP A 163 9.44 -22.54 10.67
N THR A 164 9.40 -23.60 11.46
CA THR A 164 9.51 -23.54 12.93
C THR A 164 10.72 -22.71 13.35
N ARG A 165 11.76 -22.66 12.53
CA ARG A 165 12.95 -21.80 12.70
C ARG A 165 12.64 -20.30 12.71
N SER A 166 11.57 -19.83 12.08
CA SER A 166 11.17 -18.41 12.18
C SER A 166 10.52 -18.10 13.53
N ARG A 167 9.78 -19.06 14.10
CA ARG A 167 9.20 -18.94 15.44
C ARG A 167 10.27 -18.92 16.52
N ASP A 168 11.23 -19.83 16.47
CA ASP A 168 12.35 -19.91 17.42
C ASP A 168 13.25 -18.66 17.38
N ARG A 169 13.34 -17.98 16.22
CA ARG A 169 14.02 -16.69 16.07
C ARG A 169 13.25 -15.53 16.69
N PHE A 170 11.92 -15.54 16.66
CA PHE A 170 11.08 -14.53 17.32
C PHE A 170 11.16 -14.63 18.85
N GLU A 171 11.25 -15.84 19.40
CA GLU A 171 11.35 -16.07 20.84
C GLU A 171 12.76 -15.74 21.40
N SER A 172 13.80 -15.79 20.57
CA SER A 172 15.19 -15.56 21.01
C SER A 172 15.69 -14.12 20.84
N ARG A 173 14.92 -13.21 20.22
CA ARG A 173 15.32 -11.81 19.99
C ARG A 173 14.29 -10.85 20.58
N GLU A 174 14.75 -9.97 21.43
CA GLU A 174 14.00 -8.80 21.88
C GLU A 174 13.76 -7.89 20.69
N THR A 175 12.56 -7.98 20.07
CA THR A 175 12.17 -7.10 18.97
C THR A 175 11.77 -5.77 19.57
N ARG A 176 12.66 -4.78 19.57
CA ARG A 176 12.34 -3.42 20.02
C ARG A 176 11.73 -2.66 18.84
N SER A 177 10.45 -2.33 18.95
CA SER A 177 9.83 -1.34 18.08
C SER A 177 10.46 0.03 18.38
N TYR A 178 11.02 0.68 17.37
CA TYR A 178 11.50 2.05 17.49
C TYR A 178 10.73 2.98 16.57
N GLU A 179 10.62 4.24 16.97
CA GLU A 179 10.05 5.32 16.17
C GLU A 179 10.97 6.53 16.28
N SER A 180 11.26 7.16 15.16
CA SER A 180 12.00 8.42 15.14
C SER A 180 11.28 9.49 15.95
N ALA A 181 12.00 10.26 16.75
CA ALA A 181 11.44 11.35 17.53
C ALA A 181 10.94 12.51 16.65
N TYR A 182 11.41 12.59 15.41
CA TYR A 182 11.16 13.72 14.52
C TYR A 182 10.71 13.25 13.13
N VAL A 183 9.80 14.02 12.54
CA VAL A 183 9.51 13.95 11.10
C VAL A 183 10.79 14.31 10.34
N HIS A 184 11.06 13.63 9.24
CA HIS A 184 12.33 13.70 8.49
C HIS A 184 13.58 13.21 9.26
N GLY A 185 13.43 12.70 10.47
CA GLY A 185 14.54 12.13 11.22
C GLY A 185 15.11 10.90 10.53
N LEU A 186 14.22 10.02 10.11
CA LEU A 186 14.56 8.78 9.40
C LEU A 186 13.53 8.51 8.31
N TRP A 187 14.00 8.19 7.11
CA TRP A 187 13.18 7.61 6.04
C TRP A 187 13.57 6.16 5.82
N HIS A 188 12.58 5.33 5.49
CA HIS A 188 12.77 3.95 5.05
C HIS A 188 12.61 3.89 3.54
N LEU A 189 13.45 3.11 2.88
CA LEU A 189 13.41 2.89 1.45
C LEU A 189 13.54 1.39 1.16
N ASP A 190 12.65 0.86 0.31
CA ASP A 190 12.65 -0.55 -0.04
C ASP A 190 12.04 -0.78 -1.42
N TYR A 191 12.52 -1.80 -2.11
CA TYR A 191 11.90 -2.36 -3.31
C TYR A 191 10.98 -3.53 -2.96
N HIS A 192 9.85 -3.58 -3.64
CA HIS A 192 8.94 -4.71 -3.52
C HIS A 192 8.54 -5.25 -4.88
N THR A 193 8.55 -6.59 -5.01
CA THR A 193 8.07 -7.29 -6.20
C THR A 193 6.65 -7.74 -6.00
N ALA A 194 5.72 -7.10 -6.68
CA ALA A 194 4.33 -7.52 -6.68
C ALA A 194 4.11 -8.61 -7.73
N HIS A 195 4.10 -9.86 -7.31
CA HIS A 195 3.95 -11.02 -8.21
C HIS A 195 2.59 -11.10 -8.93
N ARG A 196 1.63 -10.28 -8.53
CA ARG A 196 0.24 -10.34 -9.02
C ARG A 196 -0.07 -9.33 -10.12
N VAL A 197 0.78 -8.33 -10.27
CA VAL A 197 0.60 -7.26 -11.25
C VAL A 197 1.60 -7.47 -12.38
N ARG A 198 1.10 -7.35 -13.61
CA ARG A 198 1.92 -7.27 -14.81
C ARG A 198 1.49 -6.05 -15.61
N VAL A 199 2.41 -5.44 -16.29
CA VAL A 199 2.16 -4.30 -17.17
C VAL A 199 2.43 -4.70 -18.60
N LEU A 200 1.61 -4.17 -19.50
CA LEU A 200 1.76 -4.34 -20.92
C LEU A 200 2.72 -3.29 -21.47
N LEU A 201 3.80 -3.73 -22.11
CA LEU A 201 4.75 -2.87 -22.78
C LEU A 201 4.31 -2.53 -24.21
N PRO A 202 4.85 -1.44 -24.83
CA PRO A 202 4.52 -1.08 -26.20
C PRO A 202 4.81 -2.18 -27.24
N ASN A 203 5.78 -3.05 -26.96
CA ASN A 203 6.11 -4.21 -27.80
C ASN A 203 5.16 -5.41 -27.63
N GLY A 204 4.13 -5.29 -26.77
CA GLY A 204 3.18 -6.36 -26.48
C GLY A 204 3.60 -7.34 -25.39
N ALA A 205 4.79 -7.20 -24.83
CA ALA A 205 5.27 -8.08 -23.74
C ALA A 205 4.64 -7.72 -22.39
N TRP A 206 4.39 -8.76 -21.56
CA TRP A 206 3.90 -8.60 -20.19
C TRP A 206 5.03 -8.77 -19.19
N VAL A 207 5.36 -7.70 -18.46
CA VAL A 207 6.46 -7.66 -17.49
C VAL A 207 5.91 -7.44 -16.07
N ALA A 208 6.53 -8.09 -15.07
CA ALA A 208 6.26 -7.82 -13.66
C ALA A 208 7.07 -6.62 -13.19
N PRO A 209 6.45 -5.47 -12.90
CA PRO A 209 7.18 -4.29 -12.46
C PRO A 209 7.61 -4.41 -11.00
N LYS A 210 8.58 -3.58 -10.62
CA LYS A 210 9.10 -3.42 -9.26
C LYS A 210 8.62 -2.08 -8.69
N VAL A 211 8.09 -2.06 -7.48
CA VAL A 211 7.74 -0.80 -6.82
C VAL A 211 8.81 -0.42 -5.80
N LEU A 212 9.22 0.83 -5.85
CA LEU A 212 10.04 1.45 -4.82
C LEU A 212 9.15 2.33 -3.94
N GLY A 213 9.26 2.19 -2.63
CA GLY A 213 8.53 3.00 -1.65
C GLY A 213 9.46 3.69 -0.67
N ILE A 214 9.14 4.93 -0.35
CA ILE A 214 9.88 5.76 0.62
C ILE A 214 8.90 6.26 1.67
N LEU A 215 9.14 5.88 2.93
CA LEU A 215 8.28 6.20 4.07
C LEU A 215 9.02 7.04 5.11
N ASP A 216 8.34 8.04 5.66
CA ASP A 216 8.79 8.71 6.87
C ASP A 216 8.51 7.85 8.11
N ASP A 217 9.53 7.60 8.91
CA ASP A 217 9.46 6.68 10.04
C ASP A 217 8.45 7.11 11.10
N ARG A 218 8.45 8.39 11.47
CA ARG A 218 7.58 8.92 12.51
C ARG A 218 6.13 8.98 12.11
N SER A 219 5.87 9.53 10.93
CA SER A 219 4.51 9.81 10.48
C SER A 219 3.86 8.66 9.73
N ARG A 220 4.64 7.67 9.28
CA ARG A 220 4.19 6.63 8.34
C ARG A 220 3.77 7.20 6.99
N LEU A 221 4.05 8.49 6.73
CA LEU A 221 3.74 9.11 5.45
C LEU A 221 4.52 8.42 4.33
N CYS A 222 3.82 8.01 3.28
CA CYS A 222 4.49 7.64 2.04
C CYS A 222 4.95 8.91 1.33
N CYS A 223 6.26 9.16 1.36
CA CYS A 223 6.88 10.31 0.72
C CYS A 223 6.81 10.19 -0.80
N HIS A 224 7.05 8.99 -1.31
CA HIS A 224 6.92 8.62 -2.71
C HIS A 224 6.81 7.10 -2.87
N ALA A 225 6.04 6.65 -3.85
CA ALA A 225 6.01 5.27 -4.31
C ALA A 225 5.84 5.25 -5.82
N GLN A 226 6.68 4.48 -6.53
CA GLN A 226 6.65 4.42 -7.99
C GLN A 226 7.11 3.06 -8.50
N TRP A 227 6.52 2.63 -9.62
CA TRP A 227 6.82 1.38 -10.29
C TRP A 227 7.84 1.60 -11.40
N TYR A 228 8.74 0.66 -11.53
CA TYR A 228 9.80 0.61 -12.53
C TYR A 228 9.87 -0.79 -13.15
N LEU A 229 10.49 -0.91 -14.32
CA LEU A 229 10.70 -2.21 -14.96
C LEU A 229 11.87 -2.99 -14.33
N ALA A 230 12.83 -2.29 -13.75
CA ALA A 230 14.02 -2.88 -13.14
C ALA A 230 14.41 -2.20 -11.82
N GLU A 231 15.14 -2.92 -10.98
CA GLU A 231 15.83 -2.37 -9.81
C GLU A 231 17.20 -1.85 -10.24
N SER A 232 17.34 -0.53 -10.42
CA SER A 232 18.58 0.12 -10.82
C SER A 232 18.91 1.32 -9.94
N ALA A 233 20.18 1.74 -9.92
CA ALA A 233 20.59 2.95 -9.22
C ALA A 233 19.92 4.20 -9.81
N GLU A 234 19.71 4.25 -11.13
CA GLU A 234 18.96 5.31 -11.79
C GLU A 234 17.53 5.45 -11.25
N ASN A 235 16.80 4.33 -11.21
CA ASN A 235 15.41 4.30 -10.74
C ASN A 235 15.31 4.67 -9.25
N LEU A 236 16.26 4.20 -8.45
CA LEU A 236 16.34 4.56 -7.03
C LEU A 236 16.59 6.06 -6.84
N VAL A 237 17.58 6.61 -7.53
CA VAL A 237 17.92 8.04 -7.49
C VAL A 237 16.75 8.89 -8.00
N HIS A 238 16.06 8.45 -9.06
CA HIS A 238 14.86 9.11 -9.56
C HIS A 238 13.77 9.18 -8.48
N ALA A 239 13.44 8.07 -7.82
CA ALA A 239 12.44 8.04 -6.76
C ALA A 239 12.84 8.89 -5.54
N LEU A 240 14.11 8.85 -5.13
CA LEU A 240 14.64 9.73 -4.07
C LEU A 240 14.49 11.20 -4.41
N CYS A 241 14.83 11.60 -5.64
CA CYS A 241 14.67 12.98 -6.10
C CYS A 241 13.20 13.41 -6.03
N GLN A 242 12.26 12.54 -6.46
CA GLN A 242 10.82 12.81 -6.38
C GLN A 242 10.36 12.98 -4.92
N ALA A 243 10.79 12.09 -4.03
CA ALA A 243 10.46 12.17 -2.61
C ALA A 243 10.98 13.48 -1.98
N ILE A 244 12.25 13.83 -2.25
CA ILE A 244 12.90 15.04 -1.73
C ILE A 244 12.22 16.29 -2.25
N GLN A 245 11.89 16.34 -3.55
CA GLN A 245 11.19 17.50 -4.14
C GLN A 245 9.78 17.69 -3.56
N LYS A 246 9.08 16.59 -3.27
CA LYS A 246 7.72 16.64 -2.70
C LYS A 246 7.70 16.99 -1.22
N ARG A 247 8.67 16.50 -0.45
CA ARG A 247 8.58 16.48 1.02
C ARG A 247 9.71 17.22 1.74
N GLY A 248 10.76 17.60 1.03
CA GLY A 248 11.99 18.11 1.63
C GLY A 248 13.03 17.02 1.89
N LEU A 249 14.16 17.39 2.50
CA LEU A 249 15.31 16.52 2.68
C LEU A 249 15.36 15.95 4.11
N CYS A 250 15.44 14.63 4.22
CA CYS A 250 15.56 13.92 5.50
C CYS A 250 16.98 14.02 6.12
N ARG A 251 17.14 13.57 7.35
CA ARG A 251 18.45 13.47 8.05
C ARG A 251 19.12 12.13 7.81
N SER A 252 18.36 11.06 7.83
CA SER A 252 18.87 9.71 7.60
C SER A 252 17.91 8.89 6.74
N LEU A 253 18.47 7.90 6.07
CA LEU A 253 17.79 6.94 5.22
C LEU A 253 18.23 5.53 5.62
N LEU A 254 17.26 4.65 5.84
CA LEU A 254 17.47 3.22 6.05
C LEU A 254 17.01 2.44 4.82
N SER A 255 17.86 1.59 4.29
CA SER A 255 17.54 0.67 3.20
C SER A 255 18.09 -0.73 3.48
N ASP A 256 17.74 -1.68 2.63
CA ASP A 256 18.45 -2.95 2.57
C ASP A 256 19.83 -2.80 1.90
N ASN A 257 20.55 -3.94 1.73
CA ASN A 257 21.85 -3.99 1.07
C ASN A 257 21.75 -4.33 -0.42
N GLY A 258 20.62 -4.03 -1.08
CA GLY A 258 20.44 -4.26 -2.52
C GLY A 258 21.45 -3.49 -3.37
N GLY A 259 21.78 -4.00 -4.56
CA GLY A 259 22.76 -3.38 -5.46
C GLY A 259 22.53 -1.89 -5.70
N PRO A 260 21.32 -1.43 -6.04
CA PRO A 260 21.01 -0.01 -6.21
C PRO A 260 21.25 0.84 -4.95
N MET A 261 21.03 0.25 -3.76
CA MET A 261 21.19 0.97 -2.47
C MET A 261 22.65 1.26 -2.17
N ILE A 262 23.53 0.31 -2.46
CA ILE A 262 24.98 0.43 -2.19
C ILE A 262 25.76 0.99 -3.37
N ALA A 263 25.11 1.31 -4.48
CA ALA A 263 25.73 1.92 -5.65
C ALA A 263 26.47 3.22 -5.27
N THR A 264 27.60 3.45 -5.90
CA THR A 264 28.46 4.61 -5.61
C THR A 264 27.71 5.92 -5.78
N GLU A 265 26.92 6.05 -6.85
CA GLU A 265 26.07 7.22 -7.11
C GLU A 265 25.11 7.50 -5.97
N THR A 266 24.47 6.46 -5.46
CA THR A 266 23.50 6.57 -4.34
C THR A 266 24.22 7.01 -3.06
N ARG A 267 25.30 6.33 -2.68
CA ARG A 267 26.05 6.59 -1.43
C ARG A 267 26.69 7.97 -1.42
N GLU A 268 27.40 8.31 -2.49
CA GLU A 268 28.05 9.63 -2.61
C GLU A 268 27.01 10.75 -2.73
N GLY A 269 25.90 10.50 -3.44
CA GLY A 269 24.80 11.46 -3.56
C GLY A 269 24.19 11.81 -2.22
N LEU A 270 23.83 10.81 -1.42
CA LEU A 270 23.32 10.98 -0.06
C LEU A 270 24.32 11.70 0.85
N ALA A 271 25.60 11.31 0.78
CA ALA A 271 26.67 11.95 1.57
C ALA A 271 26.82 13.43 1.20
N ARG A 272 26.81 13.79 -0.09
CA ARG A 272 26.86 15.21 -0.56
C ARG A 272 25.66 16.01 -0.10
N LEU A 273 24.49 15.39 0.00
CA LEU A 273 23.27 16.01 0.54
C LEU A 273 23.27 16.05 2.08
N GLY A 274 24.27 15.48 2.74
CA GLY A 274 24.36 15.39 4.21
C GLY A 274 23.24 14.52 4.79
N VAL A 275 22.88 13.44 4.08
CA VAL A 275 21.95 12.41 4.55
C VAL A 275 22.76 11.20 5.00
N VAL A 276 22.59 10.79 6.24
CA VAL A 276 23.20 9.57 6.76
C VAL A 276 22.48 8.37 6.13
N HIS A 277 23.24 7.49 5.50
CA HIS A 277 22.68 6.29 4.89
C HIS A 277 23.07 5.07 5.71
N ASP A 278 22.11 4.48 6.36
CA ASP A 278 22.23 3.24 7.11
C ASP A 278 21.60 2.09 6.32
N THR A 279 22.20 0.91 6.44
CA THR A 279 21.64 -0.30 5.83
C THR A 279 21.23 -1.30 6.91
N THR A 280 20.16 -2.06 6.64
CA THR A 280 19.70 -3.10 7.57
C THR A 280 20.78 -4.16 7.78
N LEU A 281 20.83 -4.70 8.99
CA LEU A 281 21.72 -5.82 9.27
C LEU A 281 21.31 -7.05 8.45
N PRO A 282 22.27 -7.82 7.91
CA PRO A 282 21.96 -9.05 7.18
C PRO A 282 21.09 -9.98 8.03
N ALA A 283 20.01 -10.52 7.42
CA ALA A 283 19.05 -11.42 8.05
C ALA A 283 18.27 -10.85 9.24
N CYS A 284 18.07 -9.52 9.30
CA CYS A 284 17.23 -8.82 10.28
C CYS A 284 16.00 -8.16 9.61
N PRO A 285 15.03 -8.93 9.08
CA PRO A 285 13.87 -8.40 8.38
C PRO A 285 12.99 -7.52 9.29
N GLU A 286 13.01 -7.73 10.60
CA GLU A 286 12.27 -6.94 11.57
C GLU A 286 12.60 -5.44 11.54
N GLN A 287 13.76 -5.05 11.02
CA GLN A 287 14.13 -3.65 10.85
C GLN A 287 13.32 -2.95 9.75
N ASN A 288 12.68 -3.73 8.86
CA ASN A 288 11.88 -3.22 7.75
C ASN A 288 10.36 -3.45 7.92
N GLY A 289 9.89 -3.80 9.13
CA GLY A 289 8.49 -4.13 9.40
C GLY A 289 7.48 -3.04 9.02
N LYS A 290 7.90 -1.77 9.00
CA LYS A 290 7.06 -0.63 8.57
C LYS A 290 6.83 -0.66 7.07
N GLN A 291 7.86 -0.99 6.28
CA GLN A 291 7.73 -1.19 4.84
C GLN A 291 6.87 -2.43 4.52
N GLU A 292 7.05 -3.52 5.26
CA GLU A 292 6.20 -4.72 5.09
C GLU A 292 4.71 -4.43 5.32
N SER A 293 4.40 -3.61 6.33
CA SER A 293 3.03 -3.15 6.59
C SER A 293 2.48 -2.29 5.43
N PHE A 294 3.30 -1.40 4.88
CA PHE A 294 2.95 -0.59 3.72
C PHE A 294 2.70 -1.47 2.49
N TRP A 295 3.58 -2.44 2.21
CA TRP A 295 3.40 -3.38 1.10
C TRP A 295 2.13 -4.21 1.25
N GLY A 296 1.79 -4.60 2.49
CA GLY A 296 0.50 -5.23 2.78
C GLY A 296 -0.69 -4.37 2.38
N SER A 297 -0.59 -3.05 2.55
CA SER A 297 -1.62 -2.08 2.12
C SER A 297 -1.64 -1.90 0.60
N VAL A 298 -0.48 -1.79 -0.05
CA VAL A 298 -0.36 -1.75 -1.51
C VAL A 298 -1.02 -2.98 -2.14
N GLU A 299 -0.64 -4.19 -1.70
CA GLU A 299 -1.19 -5.43 -2.23
C GLU A 299 -2.69 -5.62 -1.93
N GLY A 300 -3.08 -5.35 -0.69
CA GLY A 300 -4.44 -5.63 -0.20
C GLY A 300 -5.48 -4.59 -0.59
N ARG A 301 -5.05 -3.40 -1.03
CA ARG A 301 -5.95 -2.32 -1.38
C ARG A 301 -5.72 -1.78 -2.79
N LEU A 302 -4.55 -1.21 -3.10
CA LEU A 302 -4.28 -0.66 -4.43
C LEU A 302 -4.33 -1.74 -5.51
N LEU A 303 -3.53 -2.79 -5.39
CA LEU A 303 -3.46 -3.84 -6.41
C LEU A 303 -4.74 -4.66 -6.49
N ALA A 304 -5.46 -4.81 -5.38
CA ALA A 304 -6.78 -5.44 -5.39
C ALA A 304 -7.79 -4.65 -6.25
N MET A 305 -7.74 -3.31 -6.24
CA MET A 305 -8.58 -2.46 -7.09
C MET A 305 -8.17 -2.45 -8.57
N LEU A 306 -6.96 -2.86 -8.89
CA LEU A 306 -6.43 -3.02 -10.25
C LEU A 306 -6.59 -4.45 -10.79
N GLU A 307 -7.12 -5.36 -9.98
CA GLU A 307 -7.40 -6.75 -10.40
C GLU A 307 -8.35 -6.75 -11.60
N ASN A 308 -7.99 -7.48 -12.65
CA ASN A 308 -8.74 -7.60 -13.91
C ASN A 308 -8.81 -6.31 -14.78
N VAL A 309 -7.99 -5.31 -14.52
CA VAL A 309 -7.86 -4.17 -15.45
C VAL A 309 -7.09 -4.66 -16.68
N PRO A 310 -7.73 -4.69 -17.87
CA PRO A 310 -7.05 -5.10 -19.09
C PRO A 310 -6.06 -4.05 -19.53
N ASP A 311 -5.00 -4.49 -20.20
CA ASP A 311 -4.01 -3.62 -20.84
C ASP A 311 -3.39 -2.58 -19.86
N LEU A 312 -3.14 -2.99 -18.62
CA LEU A 312 -2.55 -2.13 -17.60
C LEU A 312 -1.13 -1.75 -18.03
N THR A 313 -0.90 -0.47 -18.32
CA THR A 313 0.41 0.08 -18.64
C THR A 313 1.15 0.53 -17.39
N LEU A 314 2.48 0.68 -17.49
CA LEU A 314 3.31 1.18 -16.38
C LEU A 314 2.89 2.59 -15.94
N ASP A 315 2.56 3.45 -16.90
CA ASP A 315 2.08 4.82 -16.62
C ASP A 315 0.74 4.83 -15.90
N ALA A 316 -0.20 3.99 -16.33
CA ALA A 316 -1.50 3.86 -15.67
C ALA A 316 -1.37 3.32 -14.25
N LEU A 317 -0.48 2.36 -14.04
CA LEU A 317 -0.17 1.81 -12.72
C LEU A 317 0.46 2.88 -11.82
N ASN A 318 1.42 3.66 -12.34
CA ASN A 318 2.04 4.76 -11.62
C ASN A 318 1.04 5.86 -11.27
N HIS A 319 0.18 6.25 -12.21
CA HIS A 319 -0.86 7.25 -11.98
C HIS A 319 -1.83 6.82 -10.87
N ALA A 320 -2.31 5.57 -10.94
CA ALA A 320 -3.16 4.98 -9.91
C ALA A 320 -2.46 4.95 -8.54
N THR A 321 -1.17 4.65 -8.51
CA THR A 321 -0.36 4.62 -7.28
C THR A 321 -0.22 5.99 -6.67
N GLN A 322 0.10 7.04 -7.45
CA GLN A 322 0.17 8.41 -6.95
C GLN A 322 -1.17 8.86 -6.39
N ALA A 323 -2.27 8.59 -7.11
CA ALA A 323 -3.61 8.93 -6.65
C ALA A 323 -3.96 8.23 -5.33
N TRP A 324 -3.69 6.93 -5.22
CA TRP A 324 -3.94 6.16 -4.02
C TRP A 324 -3.10 6.64 -2.84
N VAL A 325 -1.80 6.88 -3.03
CA VAL A 325 -0.90 7.36 -1.98
C VAL A 325 -1.33 8.73 -1.46
N GLU A 326 -1.57 9.70 -2.35
CA GLU A 326 -1.80 11.09 -1.96
C GLU A 326 -3.24 11.35 -1.48
N VAL A 327 -4.22 10.64 -2.02
CA VAL A 327 -5.64 10.90 -1.71
C VAL A 327 -6.19 9.94 -0.66
N GLU A 328 -5.67 8.72 -0.58
CA GLU A 328 -6.19 7.71 0.35
C GLU A 328 -5.17 7.34 1.44
N TYR A 329 -4.03 6.71 1.09
CA TYR A 329 -3.11 6.15 2.10
C TYR A 329 -2.61 7.21 3.09
N ASN A 330 -2.13 8.34 2.60
CA ASN A 330 -1.60 9.42 3.45
C ASN A 330 -2.69 10.15 4.25
N ARG A 331 -3.98 9.99 3.90
CA ARG A 331 -5.12 10.70 4.53
C ARG A 331 -6.02 9.80 5.37
N ALA A 332 -5.94 8.50 5.20
CA ALA A 332 -6.70 7.56 6.03
C ALA A 332 -6.05 7.42 7.41
N VAL A 333 -6.88 7.17 8.44
CA VAL A 333 -6.37 6.89 9.79
C VAL A 333 -5.54 5.61 9.77
N HIS A 334 -4.27 5.72 10.09
CA HIS A 334 -3.35 4.59 10.15
C HIS A 334 -3.51 3.83 11.47
N SER A 335 -3.68 2.52 11.42
CA SER A 335 -4.05 1.69 12.59
C SER A 335 -3.04 1.73 13.73
N GLU A 336 -1.74 1.87 13.42
CA GLU A 336 -0.67 1.89 14.43
C GLU A 336 -0.55 3.24 15.14
N ILE A 337 -0.68 4.33 14.40
CA ILE A 337 -0.49 5.69 14.95
C ILE A 337 -1.80 6.38 15.34
N GLY A 338 -2.96 5.83 14.97
CA GLY A 338 -4.28 6.32 15.35
C GLY A 338 -4.72 7.64 14.69
N GLU A 339 -3.94 8.16 13.75
CA GLU A 339 -4.19 9.41 13.03
C GLU A 339 -3.74 9.31 11.55
N PRO A 340 -4.18 10.22 10.67
CA PRO A 340 -3.70 10.24 9.28
C PRO A 340 -2.21 10.56 9.19
N PRO A 341 -1.42 9.81 8.39
CA PRO A 341 0.00 10.06 8.18
C PRO A 341 0.32 11.52 7.77
N ALA A 342 -0.47 12.11 6.88
CA ALA A 342 -0.29 13.48 6.43
C ALA A 342 -0.46 14.51 7.57
N GLU A 343 -1.43 14.30 8.45
CA GLU A 343 -1.64 15.19 9.59
C GLU A 343 -0.50 15.08 10.60
N ARG A 344 -0.06 13.85 10.89
CA ARG A 344 1.09 13.63 11.78
C ARG A 344 2.38 14.21 11.22
N PHE A 345 2.59 14.11 9.91
CA PHE A 345 3.73 14.70 9.21
C PHE A 345 3.75 16.22 9.31
N LEU A 346 2.60 16.89 9.12
CA LEU A 346 2.51 18.34 9.14
C LEU A 346 2.60 18.92 10.55
N ARG A 347 2.05 18.23 11.56
CA ARG A 347 1.99 18.73 12.95
C ARG A 347 3.17 18.27 13.81
N GLY A 348 3.87 17.20 13.39
CA GLY A 348 4.97 16.64 14.17
C GLY A 348 6.20 17.56 14.19
N PRO A 349 7.03 17.48 15.26
CA PRO A 349 8.31 18.18 15.28
C PRO A 349 9.18 17.65 14.13
N SER A 350 9.69 18.57 13.31
CA SER A 350 10.44 18.24 12.09
C SER A 350 11.89 18.71 12.16
N VAL A 351 12.79 17.84 11.68
CA VAL A 351 14.21 18.18 11.45
C VAL A 351 14.55 18.19 9.95
N GLY A 352 13.52 18.24 9.11
CA GLY A 352 13.66 18.34 7.67
C GLY A 352 14.42 19.56 7.23
N ARG A 353 14.98 19.49 6.05
CA ARG A 353 15.65 20.59 5.37
C ARG A 353 14.89 20.92 4.08
N ALA A 354 15.04 22.15 3.59
CA ALA A 354 14.47 22.54 2.31
C ALA A 354 14.98 21.61 1.18
N SER A 355 14.09 21.34 0.22
CA SER A 355 14.51 20.58 -0.97
C SER A 355 15.54 21.37 -1.75
N PRO A 356 16.69 20.75 -2.12
CA PRO A 356 17.58 21.31 -3.12
C PRO A 356 16.85 21.47 -4.46
N SER A 357 17.38 22.34 -5.32
CA SER A 357 16.88 22.46 -6.69
C SER A 357 17.04 21.14 -7.47
N ALA A 358 16.27 20.96 -8.52
CA ALA A 358 16.38 19.78 -9.39
C ALA A 358 17.80 19.61 -9.98
N GLU A 359 18.50 20.72 -10.25
CA GLU A 359 19.85 20.72 -10.76
C GLU A 359 20.87 20.31 -9.68
N GLU A 360 20.71 20.78 -8.45
CA GLU A 360 21.55 20.35 -7.32
C GLU A 360 21.36 18.88 -7.01
N LEU A 361 20.13 18.38 -7.01
CA LEU A 361 19.85 16.94 -6.84
C LEU A 361 20.50 16.11 -7.94
N ARG A 362 20.39 16.54 -9.20
CA ARG A 362 21.02 15.86 -10.33
C ARG A 362 22.54 15.83 -10.21
N ARG A 363 23.16 16.89 -9.70
CA ARG A 363 24.61 16.97 -9.49
C ARG A 363 25.05 16.12 -8.28
N ALA A 364 24.24 16.05 -7.24
CA ALA A 364 24.57 15.27 -6.04
C ALA A 364 24.73 13.78 -6.35
N PHE A 365 23.84 13.19 -7.13
CA PHE A 365 23.82 11.76 -7.43
C PHE A 365 24.69 11.40 -8.65
N ARG A 366 25.95 11.85 -8.64
CA ARG A 366 26.95 11.54 -9.67
C ARG A 366 28.21 11.01 -9.04
N VAL A 367 28.76 9.96 -9.59
CA VAL A 367 30.05 9.41 -9.18
C VAL A 367 31.16 10.38 -9.54
N GLU A 368 32.15 10.49 -8.66
CA GLU A 368 33.37 11.23 -8.93
C GLU A 368 34.54 10.24 -9.07
N GLU A 369 35.19 10.29 -10.22
CA GLU A 369 36.32 9.43 -10.51
C GLU A 369 37.50 10.22 -11.02
N ARG A 370 38.72 9.70 -10.71
CA ARG A 370 39.96 10.21 -11.27
C ARG A 370 40.31 9.46 -12.55
N ARG A 371 40.51 10.19 -13.62
CA ARG A 371 40.88 9.66 -14.94
C ARG A 371 42.15 10.32 -15.44
N THR A 372 42.94 9.59 -16.21
CA THR A 372 44.14 10.12 -16.87
C THR A 372 43.75 10.71 -18.20
N GLN A 373 44.20 11.95 -18.47
CA GLN A 373 44.04 12.61 -19.73
C GLN A 373 45.01 12.05 -20.76
N ARG A 374 44.53 11.75 -21.97
CA ARG A 374 45.42 11.39 -23.09
C ARG A 374 46.19 12.62 -23.58
N ARG A 375 47.50 12.54 -23.55
CA ARG A 375 48.35 13.66 -23.97
C ARG A 375 48.30 13.91 -25.47
N SER A 376 48.03 12.87 -26.29
CA SER A 376 48.05 12.94 -27.76
C SER A 376 46.92 13.80 -28.33
N ASP A 377 45.70 13.72 -27.73
CA ASP A 377 44.51 14.35 -28.26
C ASP A 377 43.74 15.18 -27.23
N GLY A 378 44.19 15.22 -25.97
CA GLY A 378 43.56 15.98 -24.91
C GLY A 378 42.19 15.44 -24.53
N THR A 379 41.95 14.14 -24.71
CA THR A 379 40.67 13.48 -24.36
C THR A 379 40.78 12.67 -23.09
N VAL A 380 39.64 12.37 -22.48
CA VAL A 380 39.49 11.44 -21.38
C VAL A 380 38.47 10.37 -21.72
N SER A 381 38.73 9.11 -21.31
CA SER A 381 37.79 8.01 -21.54
C SER A 381 36.97 7.75 -20.25
N ILE A 382 35.64 7.71 -20.37
CA ILE A 382 34.69 7.49 -19.30
C ILE A 382 33.64 6.48 -19.81
N ALA A 383 33.48 5.36 -19.12
CA ALA A 383 32.58 4.29 -19.53
C ALA A 383 32.62 3.95 -21.01
N GLY A 384 33.83 3.80 -21.60
CA GLY A 384 34.04 3.48 -22.99
C GLY A 384 33.88 4.64 -23.99
N VAL A 385 33.33 5.77 -23.57
CA VAL A 385 33.14 6.97 -24.40
C VAL A 385 34.27 7.96 -24.19
N ARG A 386 34.75 8.57 -25.28
CA ARG A 386 35.78 9.63 -25.22
C ARG A 386 35.14 11.00 -25.09
N PHE A 387 35.68 11.81 -24.19
CA PHE A 387 35.25 13.18 -23.94
C PHE A 387 36.37 14.15 -24.20
N GLU A 388 36.05 15.28 -24.79
CA GLU A 388 36.98 16.37 -25.03
C GLU A 388 37.19 17.19 -23.76
N VAL A 389 38.45 17.42 -23.40
CA VAL A 389 38.84 18.27 -22.31
C VAL A 389 39.15 19.67 -22.86
N PRO A 390 38.51 20.74 -22.31
CA PRO A 390 38.79 22.11 -22.77
C PRO A 390 40.29 22.43 -22.70
N SER A 391 40.81 23.11 -23.72
CA SER A 391 42.25 23.34 -23.94
C SER A 391 42.96 23.98 -22.73
N ARG A 392 42.25 24.82 -21.96
CA ARG A 392 42.77 25.44 -20.74
C ARG A 392 43.14 24.45 -19.63
N TYR A 393 42.61 23.21 -19.67
CA TYR A 393 42.90 22.15 -18.72
C TYR A 393 43.81 21.04 -19.27
N ARG A 394 44.41 21.22 -20.45
CA ARG A 394 45.32 20.25 -21.06
C ARG A 394 46.59 19.98 -20.25
N HIS A 395 46.95 20.92 -19.37
CA HIS A 395 48.11 20.78 -18.48
C HIS A 395 47.86 19.76 -17.34
N LEU A 396 46.59 19.41 -17.07
CA LEU A 396 46.25 18.48 -16.01
C LEU A 396 46.46 17.03 -16.52
N GLU A 397 47.34 16.28 -15.91
CA GLU A 397 47.57 14.89 -16.24
C GLU A 397 46.46 13.99 -15.70
N ARG A 398 45.99 14.27 -14.46
CA ARG A 398 44.88 13.57 -13.82
C ARG A 398 43.72 14.51 -13.64
N LEU A 399 42.54 14.05 -14.09
CA LEU A 399 41.29 14.80 -14.07
C LEU A 399 40.36 14.14 -13.09
N ALA A 400 39.70 14.92 -12.21
CA ALA A 400 38.56 14.47 -11.49
C ALA A 400 37.33 14.76 -12.36
N VAL A 401 36.58 13.72 -12.68
CA VAL A 401 35.39 13.82 -13.52
C VAL A 401 34.15 13.35 -12.74
N ARG A 402 33.05 14.05 -12.92
CA ARG A 402 31.79 13.73 -12.24
C ARG A 402 30.71 13.42 -13.27
N TYR A 403 30.10 12.23 -13.18
CA TYR A 403 29.10 11.73 -14.12
C TYR A 403 28.16 10.74 -13.46
N ALA A 404 27.05 10.42 -14.11
CA ALA A 404 26.25 9.27 -13.77
C ALA A 404 26.44 8.20 -14.85
N THR A 405 26.49 6.93 -14.46
CA THR A 405 26.68 5.82 -15.40
C THR A 405 25.57 5.71 -16.43
N TRP A 406 24.38 6.14 -16.06
CA TRP A 406 23.18 6.19 -16.92
C TRP A 406 23.02 7.51 -17.71
N ASP A 407 23.79 8.57 -17.41
CA ASP A 407 23.72 9.88 -18.09
C ASP A 407 25.09 10.40 -18.46
N LEU A 408 25.66 9.85 -19.54
CA LEU A 408 26.93 10.31 -20.09
C LEU A 408 26.79 11.59 -20.92
N GLY A 409 25.60 12.08 -21.19
CA GLY A 409 25.37 13.36 -21.84
C GLY A 409 25.79 14.58 -21.02
N ARG A 410 25.98 14.37 -19.69
CA ARG A 410 26.30 15.44 -18.74
C ARG A 410 27.48 15.05 -17.85
N VAL A 411 28.68 15.09 -18.40
CA VAL A 411 29.92 14.86 -17.69
C VAL A 411 30.58 16.18 -17.34
N HIS A 412 31.12 16.29 -16.13
CA HIS A 412 31.77 17.52 -15.67
C HIS A 412 33.20 17.25 -15.18
N LEU A 413 34.09 18.15 -15.55
CA LEU A 413 35.40 18.26 -14.92
C LEU A 413 35.23 18.99 -13.59
N VAL A 414 35.79 18.48 -12.51
CA VAL A 414 35.72 19.08 -11.17
C VAL A 414 37.12 19.30 -10.61
N ASP A 415 37.25 20.25 -9.73
CA ASP A 415 38.45 20.45 -8.92
C ASP A 415 38.54 19.33 -7.87
N ALA A 416 39.61 18.53 -7.92
CA ALA A 416 39.78 17.37 -7.01
C ALA A 416 39.92 17.73 -5.54
N ARG A 417 40.22 19.01 -5.20
CA ARG A 417 40.37 19.50 -3.84
C ARG A 417 39.08 20.07 -3.26
N THR A 418 38.38 20.86 -4.07
CA THR A 418 37.21 21.62 -3.64
C THR A 418 35.90 20.99 -4.06
N GLY A 419 35.91 20.05 -5.04
CA GLY A 419 34.72 19.46 -5.62
C GLY A 419 33.93 20.44 -6.51
N THR A 420 34.47 21.66 -6.78
CA THR A 420 33.81 22.67 -7.61
C THR A 420 33.81 22.26 -9.08
N LEU A 421 32.71 22.57 -9.77
CA LEU A 421 32.61 22.33 -11.21
C LEU A 421 33.50 23.30 -11.98
N LEU A 422 34.45 22.77 -12.77
CA LEU A 422 35.37 23.54 -13.58
C LEU A 422 34.85 23.74 -15.01
N ALA A 423 34.36 22.68 -15.64
CA ALA A 423 33.85 22.73 -17.03
C ALA A 423 32.94 21.51 -17.32
N PRO A 424 31.95 21.65 -18.23
CA PRO A 424 31.31 20.51 -18.84
C PRO A 424 32.27 19.84 -19.83
N LEU A 425 32.21 18.50 -19.91
CA LEU A 425 32.92 17.70 -20.91
C LEU A 425 31.91 17.14 -21.92
N TYR A 426 32.25 17.16 -23.19
CA TYR A 426 31.37 16.68 -24.25
C TYR A 426 31.98 15.45 -24.93
N PRO A 427 31.17 14.51 -25.40
CA PRO A 427 31.65 13.39 -26.20
C PRO A 427 32.42 13.89 -27.43
N LEU A 428 33.52 13.18 -27.73
CA LEU A 428 34.33 13.49 -28.91
C LEU A 428 33.53 13.27 -30.21
N ASP A 429 33.32 14.34 -30.95
CA ASP A 429 32.63 14.32 -32.23
C ASP A 429 33.66 14.56 -33.35
N ARG A 430 34.17 13.47 -33.93
CA ARG A 430 35.23 13.54 -34.96
C ARG A 430 34.75 14.20 -36.25
N ALA A 431 33.47 14.06 -36.62
CA ALA A 431 32.93 14.65 -37.84
C ALA A 431 32.91 16.20 -37.73
N LYS A 432 32.36 16.71 -36.62
CA LYS A 432 32.34 18.16 -36.36
C LYS A 432 33.73 18.76 -36.16
N ASN A 433 34.68 17.98 -35.63
CA ASN A 433 36.05 18.42 -35.48
C ASN A 433 36.78 18.49 -36.82
N ALA A 434 36.46 17.62 -37.80
CA ALA A 434 37.01 17.65 -39.13
C ALA A 434 36.59 18.91 -39.91
N ASP A 435 35.39 19.40 -39.70
CA ASP A 435 34.82 20.59 -40.35
C ASP A 435 35.31 21.93 -39.75
N GLY A 436 36.19 21.88 -38.76
CA GLY A 436 36.71 23.10 -38.08
C GLY A 436 35.68 23.92 -37.34
N LEU A 437 34.48 23.43 -37.19
CA LEU A 437 33.39 24.10 -36.49
C LEU A 437 33.63 24.03 -34.96
N ARG A 438 34.11 25.13 -34.42
CA ARG A 438 34.11 25.32 -32.95
C ARG A 438 32.66 25.27 -32.45
N ARG A 439 32.38 24.41 -31.45
CA ARG A 439 31.06 24.40 -30.79
C ARG A 439 30.75 25.79 -30.25
N VAL A 440 29.83 26.46 -30.89
CA VAL A 440 29.12 27.58 -30.27
C VAL A 440 28.11 26.96 -29.30
N LEU A 441 28.16 27.34 -28.02
CA LEU A 441 27.15 27.00 -27.05
C LEU A 441 25.87 27.74 -27.48
N GLY A 442 25.07 27.09 -28.32
CA GLY A 442 23.70 27.50 -28.58
C GLY A 442 22.86 27.17 -27.34
N PRO A 443 21.80 27.93 -27.10
CA PRO A 443 20.82 27.51 -26.09
C PRO A 443 20.43 26.05 -26.40
N VAL A 444 20.36 25.23 -25.35
CA VAL A 444 19.86 23.86 -25.49
C VAL A 444 18.51 23.97 -26.14
N ALA A 445 18.41 23.57 -27.43
CA ALA A 445 17.12 23.43 -28.08
C ALA A 445 16.30 22.54 -27.14
N SER A 446 15.20 23.07 -26.63
CA SER A 446 14.20 22.25 -25.99
C SER A 446 13.86 21.19 -27.02
N VAL A 447 14.28 19.95 -26.76
CA VAL A 447 13.83 18.80 -27.55
C VAL A 447 12.31 18.91 -27.48
N PRO A 448 11.60 19.07 -28.62
CA PRO A 448 10.14 19.00 -28.57
C PRO A 448 9.84 17.68 -27.85
N PRO A 449 8.85 17.63 -26.98
CA PRO A 449 8.43 16.36 -26.42
C PRO A 449 8.24 15.46 -27.65
N ASP A 450 9.02 14.37 -27.70
CA ASP A 450 8.82 13.35 -28.73
C ASP A 450 7.31 13.15 -28.79
N ASP A 451 6.80 13.13 -30.00
CA ASP A 451 5.39 12.91 -30.29
C ASP A 451 5.06 11.53 -29.70
N VAL A 452 4.85 11.53 -28.39
CA VAL A 452 4.38 10.36 -27.66
C VAL A 452 2.99 10.16 -28.22
N THR A 453 2.90 9.29 -29.21
CA THR A 453 1.62 8.79 -29.70
C THR A 453 0.82 8.49 -28.43
N PRO A 454 -0.31 9.17 -28.19
CA PRO A 454 -1.02 9.00 -26.94
C PRO A 454 -1.37 7.52 -26.84
N THR A 455 -0.67 6.81 -25.95
CA THR A 455 -1.02 5.45 -25.59
C THR A 455 -2.47 5.53 -25.17
N LYS A 456 -3.31 4.78 -25.88
CA LYS A 456 -4.76 4.75 -25.67
C LYS A 456 -5.03 4.75 -24.15
N PRO A 457 -5.71 5.76 -23.61
CA PRO A 457 -5.89 5.85 -22.19
C PRO A 457 -6.49 4.53 -21.70
N PRO A 458 -6.01 3.95 -20.60
CA PRO A 458 -6.56 2.72 -20.08
C PRO A 458 -8.06 2.89 -19.94
N ARG A 459 -8.82 1.85 -20.27
CA ARG A 459 -10.29 1.88 -20.19
C ARG A 459 -10.69 2.13 -18.74
N ARG A 460 -10.76 3.41 -18.34
CA ARG A 460 -11.11 3.84 -16.97
C ARG A 460 -12.43 3.23 -16.49
N ALA A 461 -13.31 2.84 -17.43
CA ALA A 461 -14.59 2.21 -17.11
C ALA A 461 -14.44 0.83 -16.41
N GLU A 462 -13.31 0.16 -16.56
CA GLU A 462 -13.08 -1.19 -16.04
C GLU A 462 -12.33 -1.19 -14.69
N MET A 463 -11.86 -0.03 -14.23
CA MET A 463 -11.25 0.12 -12.90
C MET A 463 -12.31 0.15 -11.80
N ALA A 464 -11.93 -0.31 -10.61
CA ALA A 464 -12.78 -0.25 -9.43
C ALA A 464 -13.34 1.18 -9.18
N PRO A 465 -14.63 1.34 -8.83
CA PRO A 465 -15.26 2.64 -8.65
C PRO A 465 -14.50 3.58 -7.73
N LEU A 466 -14.03 3.08 -6.59
CA LEU A 466 -13.21 3.86 -5.65
C LEU A 466 -11.92 4.36 -6.29
N LEU A 467 -11.19 3.51 -7.03
CA LEU A 467 -9.94 3.91 -7.68
C LEU A 467 -10.17 5.02 -8.71
N ARG A 468 -11.27 4.95 -9.48
CA ARG A 468 -11.65 6.03 -10.41
C ARG A 468 -11.88 7.37 -9.69
N GLN A 469 -12.52 7.34 -8.52
CA GLN A 469 -12.72 8.55 -7.71
C GLN A 469 -11.39 9.10 -7.19
N LEU A 470 -10.49 8.24 -6.72
CA LEU A 470 -9.16 8.64 -6.24
C LEU A 470 -8.34 9.29 -7.36
N ILE A 471 -8.34 8.70 -8.56
CA ILE A 471 -7.67 9.26 -9.74
C ILE A 471 -8.28 10.62 -10.10
N ALA A 472 -9.61 10.73 -10.17
CA ALA A 472 -10.26 11.99 -10.48
C ALA A 472 -10.02 13.08 -9.41
N ALA A 473 -9.89 12.69 -8.14
CA ALA A 473 -9.54 13.61 -7.06
C ALA A 473 -8.08 14.04 -7.16
N TYR A 474 -7.17 13.15 -7.52
CA TYR A 474 -5.75 13.45 -7.74
C TYR A 474 -5.55 14.38 -8.93
N ASP A 475 -6.20 14.10 -10.07
CA ASP A 475 -6.14 14.94 -11.28
C ASP A 475 -6.53 16.40 -10.99
N ARG A 476 -7.49 16.60 -10.09
CA ARG A 476 -7.92 17.96 -9.67
C ARG A 476 -6.90 18.71 -8.81
N THR A 477 -5.92 18.04 -8.24
CA THR A 477 -4.90 18.71 -7.40
C THR A 477 -3.90 19.53 -8.20
N GLY A 478 -3.78 19.29 -9.51
CA GLY A 478 -2.78 19.90 -10.37
C GLY A 478 -1.35 19.44 -10.07
N LEU A 479 -1.16 18.43 -9.22
CA LEU A 479 0.16 17.82 -9.01
C LEU A 479 0.64 17.17 -10.30
N PRO A 480 1.96 17.26 -10.60
CA PRO A 480 2.51 16.67 -11.81
C PRO A 480 2.32 15.15 -11.79
N PRO A 481 2.02 14.53 -12.95
CA PRO A 481 1.96 13.09 -13.06
C PRO A 481 3.31 12.46 -12.71
N ALA A 482 3.30 11.19 -12.32
CA ALA A 482 4.53 10.42 -12.22
C ALA A 482 5.19 10.34 -13.61
N TYR A 483 6.49 10.53 -13.67
CA TYR A 483 7.26 10.36 -14.89
C TYR A 483 8.37 9.32 -14.67
N LEU A 484 8.80 8.68 -15.75
CA LEU A 484 9.86 7.69 -15.74
C LEU A 484 11.19 8.33 -16.17
N PRO A 485 12.33 7.82 -15.70
CA PRO A 485 13.61 8.20 -16.27
C PRO A 485 13.68 7.76 -17.75
N LYS A 486 14.42 8.49 -18.58
CA LYS A 486 14.47 8.32 -20.03
C LYS A 486 14.92 6.93 -20.53
N ARG A 487 15.44 6.07 -19.68
CA ARG A 487 16.04 4.78 -20.02
C ARG A 487 15.46 3.60 -19.24
N ASP A 488 14.17 3.59 -19.00
CA ASP A 488 13.52 2.39 -18.46
C ASP A 488 13.27 1.39 -19.60
N GLU A 489 14.37 0.94 -20.26
CA GLU A 489 14.33 -0.16 -21.22
C GLU A 489 14.19 -1.47 -20.43
N PRO A 490 13.36 -2.41 -20.91
CA PRO A 490 13.27 -3.73 -20.28
C PRO A 490 14.67 -4.38 -20.33
N PRO A 491 15.07 -5.14 -19.29
CA PRO A 491 16.32 -5.89 -19.34
C PRO A 491 16.29 -6.80 -20.57
N ALA A 492 17.38 -6.83 -21.33
CA ALA A 492 17.55 -7.77 -22.42
C ALA A 492 17.35 -9.20 -21.88
N ASP A 493 16.55 -9.99 -22.57
CA ASP A 493 16.34 -11.39 -22.19
C ASP A 493 17.71 -12.08 -22.11
N PRO A 494 18.03 -12.78 -20.99
CA PRO A 494 19.31 -13.46 -20.87
C PRO A 494 19.46 -14.67 -21.81
N ASP A 495 18.42 -15.03 -22.57
CA ASP A 495 18.41 -16.14 -23.51
C ASP A 495 18.82 -15.79 -24.96
N ASP A 496 19.07 -14.50 -25.27
CA ASP A 496 19.61 -14.09 -26.59
C ASP A 496 21.15 -14.09 -26.60
N SER A 497 21.80 -14.98 -25.88
CA SER A 497 23.20 -15.33 -26.11
C SER A 497 23.28 -16.22 -27.33
N ASP A 498 23.49 -15.56 -28.44
CA ASP A 498 23.90 -15.99 -29.76
C ASP A 498 24.77 -17.26 -29.70
N ASP A 499 24.17 -18.40 -30.04
CA ASP A 499 24.82 -19.69 -30.28
C ASP A 499 25.34 -19.71 -31.74
N THR A 500 26.12 -18.70 -32.10
CA THR A 500 26.95 -18.76 -33.32
C THR A 500 28.29 -19.37 -32.99
N GLN A 501 28.33 -20.70 -32.99
CA GLN A 501 29.59 -21.42 -33.15
C GLN A 501 30.16 -21.10 -34.56
N PRO A 502 31.43 -20.72 -34.67
CA PRO A 502 32.09 -20.65 -35.97
C PRO A 502 32.32 -22.09 -36.48
N GLU A 503 31.73 -22.43 -37.62
CA GLU A 503 32.17 -23.58 -38.40
C GLU A 503 33.60 -23.28 -38.90
N ASP A 504 34.55 -24.06 -38.41
CA ASP A 504 35.90 -24.11 -38.95
C ASP A 504 35.92 -24.88 -40.28
N PRO A 505 36.80 -24.47 -41.24
CA PRO A 505 36.90 -24.99 -42.62
C PRO A 505 37.53 -26.38 -42.71
#